data_0b4b13c1ef3d7f6fe81b469f85896584
#
_entry.id   0b4b13c1ef3d7f6fe81b469f85896584
#
_cell.length_a   1.000
_cell.length_b   1.000
_cell.length_c   1.000
_cell.angle_alpha   90.00
_cell.angle_beta   90.00
_cell.angle_gamma   90.00
#
_symmetry.space_group_name_H-M   'P 1'
#
loop_
_entity.id
_entity.type
_entity.pdbx_description
1 polymer ?
#
loop_
_entity_poly.entity_id
_entity_poly.type
_entity_poly.pdbx_seq_one_letter_code
_entity_poly.pdbx_strand_id
1 'polypeptide(L)'
;MFTHPELWFFAANWYRLLDIHAPLESFRPLLTDDVQLVFPEATVTGFEGYTGWYNNVINIFFDEEHTLKVADITKQSDNTCEAHVVVNWHASIWNAPEARSTRLMMDADQTWEVRSLSDGKLAVSKYIVNGMTYEPGSCKL
;
A
#
# COMPACT_ATOMS: atom_id res chain seq x y z
N MET A 1 -15.81 -16.56 -2.81
CA MET A 1 -14.66 -16.83 -1.94
C MET A 1 -13.40 -16.29 -2.59
N PHE A 2 -12.47 -15.79 -1.78
CA PHE A 2 -11.23 -15.20 -2.29
C PHE A 2 -10.24 -16.29 -2.70
N THR A 3 -9.49 -16.05 -3.78
CA THR A 3 -8.42 -16.93 -4.21
C THR A 3 -7.08 -16.21 -4.13
N HIS A 4 -6.00 -16.96 -4.00
CA HIS A 4 -4.65 -16.39 -3.97
C HIS A 4 -4.33 -15.59 -5.24
N PRO A 5 -4.62 -16.07 -6.46
CA PRO A 5 -4.36 -15.27 -7.66
C PRO A 5 -5.12 -13.94 -7.69
N GLU A 6 -6.40 -13.94 -7.28
CA GLU A 6 -7.18 -12.69 -7.22
C GLU A 6 -6.55 -11.68 -6.29
N LEU A 7 -6.16 -12.12 -5.10
CA LEU A 7 -5.53 -11.25 -4.10
C LEU A 7 -4.17 -10.75 -4.59
N TRP A 8 -3.37 -11.63 -5.17
CA TRP A 8 -2.05 -11.27 -5.71
C TRP A 8 -2.18 -10.19 -6.78
N PHE A 9 -3.05 -10.37 -7.76
CA PHE A 9 -3.27 -9.40 -8.82
C PHE A 9 -3.84 -8.09 -8.30
N PHE A 10 -4.73 -8.15 -7.32
CA PHE A 10 -5.27 -6.95 -6.69
C PHE A 10 -4.17 -6.14 -6.00
N ALA A 11 -3.35 -6.79 -5.19
CA ALA A 11 -2.23 -6.13 -4.50
C ALA A 11 -1.18 -5.62 -5.48
N ALA A 12 -0.84 -6.41 -6.50
CA ALA A 12 0.13 -6.00 -7.52
C ALA A 12 -0.35 -4.77 -8.29
N ASN A 13 -1.64 -4.71 -8.64
CA ASN A 13 -2.20 -3.54 -9.29
C ASN A 13 -2.20 -2.30 -8.40
N TRP A 14 -2.50 -2.48 -7.11
CA TRP A 14 -2.41 -1.41 -6.13
C TRP A 14 -1.02 -0.77 -6.14
N TYR A 15 0.03 -1.59 -6.05
CA TYR A 15 1.40 -1.10 -6.04
C TYR A 15 1.85 -0.51 -7.37
N ARG A 16 1.38 -1.07 -8.48
CA ARG A 16 1.64 -0.49 -9.80
C ARG A 16 1.09 0.94 -9.90
N LEU A 17 -0.12 1.16 -9.38
CA LEU A 17 -0.72 2.50 -9.36
C LEU A 17 0.08 3.47 -8.49
N LEU A 18 0.61 3.00 -7.36
CA LEU A 18 1.50 3.82 -6.53
C LEU A 18 2.79 4.17 -7.27
N ASP A 19 3.41 3.21 -7.94
CA ASP A 19 4.67 3.42 -8.64
C ASP A 19 4.58 4.47 -9.74
N ILE A 20 3.49 4.48 -10.49
CA ILE A 20 3.29 5.43 -11.58
C ILE A 20 2.68 6.75 -11.12
N HIS A 21 2.44 6.93 -9.83
CA HIS A 21 1.71 8.08 -9.29
C HIS A 21 0.39 8.30 -10.03
N ALA A 22 -0.41 7.25 -10.12
CA ALA A 22 -1.69 7.28 -10.83
C ALA A 22 -2.61 8.38 -10.28
N PRO A 23 -3.56 8.89 -11.09
CA PRO A 23 -4.54 9.84 -10.60
C PRO A 23 -5.29 9.27 -9.38
N LEU A 24 -5.58 10.14 -8.41
CA LEU A 24 -6.24 9.74 -7.17
C LEU A 24 -7.51 8.92 -7.41
N GLU A 25 -8.29 9.30 -8.43
CA GLU A 25 -9.53 8.60 -8.77
C GLU A 25 -9.32 7.13 -9.19
N SER A 26 -8.10 6.75 -9.58
CA SER A 26 -7.79 5.35 -9.89
C SER A 26 -7.86 4.46 -8.65
N PHE A 27 -7.70 5.04 -7.47
CA PHE A 27 -7.74 4.29 -6.21
C PHE A 27 -9.14 4.20 -5.61
N ARG A 28 -10.03 5.12 -5.95
CA ARG A 28 -11.38 5.16 -5.35
C ARG A 28 -12.10 3.81 -5.41
N PRO A 29 -12.18 3.11 -6.55
CA PRO A 29 -12.87 1.83 -6.58
C PRO A 29 -12.14 0.70 -5.83
N LEU A 30 -10.89 0.93 -5.43
CA LEU A 30 -10.09 -0.06 -4.70
C LEU A 30 -10.21 0.09 -3.19
N LEU A 31 -10.96 1.06 -2.71
CA LEU A 31 -11.10 1.39 -1.30
C LEU A 31 -12.56 1.28 -0.87
N THR A 32 -12.81 0.75 0.33
CA THR A 32 -14.14 0.87 0.93
C THR A 32 -14.34 2.28 1.47
N ASP A 33 -15.60 2.69 1.68
CA ASP A 33 -15.91 4.02 2.21
C ASP A 33 -15.34 4.23 3.62
N ASP A 34 -15.23 3.15 4.39
CA ASP A 34 -14.71 3.16 5.76
C ASP A 34 -13.24 2.71 5.87
N VAL A 35 -12.51 2.75 4.77
CA VAL A 35 -11.12 2.29 4.74
C VAL A 35 -10.27 2.93 5.84
N GLN A 36 -9.39 2.12 6.42
CA GLN A 36 -8.40 2.57 7.40
C GLN A 36 -7.00 2.20 6.92
N LEU A 37 -6.10 3.18 6.95
CA LEU A 37 -4.67 2.94 6.77
C LEU A 37 -4.01 3.17 8.12
N VAL A 38 -3.40 2.13 8.65
CA VAL A 38 -2.80 2.14 9.99
C VAL A 38 -1.29 2.06 9.85
N PHE A 39 -0.62 3.13 10.23
CA PHE A 39 0.84 3.22 10.27
C PHE A 39 1.27 3.26 11.75
N PRO A 40 2.56 2.99 12.05
CA PRO A 40 3.02 3.05 13.44
C PRO A 40 2.74 4.39 14.13
N GLU A 41 2.79 5.49 13.40
CA GLU A 41 2.64 6.85 13.95
C GLU A 41 1.26 7.46 13.79
N ALA A 42 0.40 6.91 12.94
CA ALA A 42 -0.89 7.54 12.63
C ALA A 42 -1.85 6.58 11.93
N THR A 43 -3.14 6.84 12.07
CA THR A 43 -4.20 6.16 11.32
C THR A 43 -4.99 7.20 10.54
N VAL A 44 -5.20 6.95 9.25
CA VAL A 44 -6.07 7.76 8.40
C VAL A 44 -7.28 6.94 7.98
N THR A 45 -8.42 7.61 7.81
CA THR A 45 -9.68 6.92 7.53
C THR A 45 -10.42 7.56 6.37
N GLY A 46 -11.14 6.72 5.62
CA GLY A 46 -11.96 7.12 4.50
C GLY A 46 -11.15 7.63 3.31
N PHE A 47 -11.84 7.94 2.23
CA PHE A 47 -11.20 8.44 1.03
C PHE A 47 -10.53 9.81 1.25
N GLU A 48 -11.11 10.64 2.12
CA GLU A 48 -10.51 11.93 2.48
C GLU A 48 -9.15 11.72 3.18
N GLY A 49 -9.09 10.78 4.14
CA GLY A 49 -7.83 10.43 4.80
C GLY A 49 -6.82 9.85 3.82
N TYR A 50 -7.28 8.98 2.93
CA TYR A 50 -6.43 8.42 1.87
C TYR A 50 -5.89 9.52 0.97
N THR A 51 -6.72 10.48 0.58
CA THR A 51 -6.33 11.60 -0.28
C THR A 51 -5.18 12.39 0.34
N GLY A 52 -5.30 12.74 1.62
CA GLY A 52 -4.23 13.45 2.33
C GLY A 52 -2.93 12.66 2.37
N TRP A 53 -3.02 11.39 2.70
CA TRP A 53 -1.86 10.50 2.73
C TRP A 53 -1.21 10.37 1.35
N TYR A 54 -2.02 10.12 0.32
CA TYR A 54 -1.52 9.94 -1.06
C TYR A 54 -0.83 11.19 -1.58
N ASN A 55 -1.42 12.35 -1.36
CA ASN A 55 -0.81 13.61 -1.79
C ASN A 55 0.55 13.85 -1.13
N ASN A 56 0.70 13.49 0.13
CA ASN A 56 2.00 13.57 0.80
C ASN A 56 3.00 12.59 0.19
N VAL A 57 2.58 11.35 -0.04
CA VAL A 57 3.45 10.31 -0.59
C VAL A 57 4.01 10.71 -1.96
N ILE A 58 3.16 11.17 -2.87
CA ILE A 58 3.61 11.53 -4.22
C ILE A 58 4.44 12.83 -4.26
N ASN A 59 4.36 13.65 -3.21
CA ASN A 59 5.19 14.85 -3.09
C ASN A 59 6.56 14.56 -2.49
N ILE A 60 6.66 13.53 -1.64
CA ILE A 60 7.90 13.17 -0.96
C ILE A 60 8.74 12.19 -1.77
N PHE A 61 8.10 11.16 -2.32
CA PHE A 61 8.79 10.04 -2.97
C PHE A 61 8.69 10.13 -4.47
N PHE A 62 9.76 9.73 -5.14
CA PHE A 62 9.79 9.61 -6.60
C PHE A 62 10.64 8.41 -7.01
N ASP A 63 10.58 8.05 -8.28
CA ASP A 63 11.27 6.88 -8.83
C ASP A 63 11.01 5.65 -7.97
N GLU A 64 9.72 5.40 -7.74
CA GLU A 64 9.27 4.34 -6.86
C GLU A 64 9.18 3.00 -7.57
N GLU A 65 9.52 1.97 -6.81
CA GLU A 65 9.43 0.58 -7.28
C GLU A 65 8.96 -0.29 -6.13
N HIS A 66 7.79 -0.89 -6.29
CA HIS A 66 7.24 -1.84 -5.33
C HIS A 66 7.28 -3.24 -5.95
N THR A 67 7.91 -4.17 -5.26
CA THR A 67 7.94 -5.58 -5.66
C THR A 67 7.18 -6.40 -4.65
N LEU A 68 6.02 -6.94 -5.05
CA LEU A 68 5.20 -7.77 -4.17
C LEU A 68 5.91 -9.09 -3.92
N LYS A 69 6.11 -9.43 -2.64
CA LYS A 69 6.81 -10.65 -2.23
C LYS A 69 5.86 -11.70 -1.67
N VAL A 70 4.87 -11.28 -0.90
CA VAL A 70 3.90 -12.16 -0.24
C VAL A 70 2.52 -11.52 -0.32
N ALA A 71 1.52 -12.32 -0.65
CA ALA A 71 0.11 -11.92 -0.57
C ALA A 71 -0.70 -13.18 -0.27
N ASP A 72 -0.70 -13.58 1.00
CA ASP A 72 -1.31 -14.83 1.45
C ASP A 72 -2.59 -14.57 2.25
N ILE A 73 -3.64 -15.31 1.94
CA ILE A 73 -4.89 -15.24 2.70
C ILE A 73 -4.69 -16.01 4.00
N THR A 74 -4.88 -15.34 5.12
CA THR A 74 -4.74 -15.93 6.46
C THR A 74 -6.07 -16.31 7.08
N LYS A 75 -7.13 -15.57 6.76
CA LYS A 75 -8.50 -15.85 7.19
C LYS A 75 -9.47 -15.38 6.11
N GLN A 76 -10.59 -16.05 5.98
CA GLN A 76 -11.65 -15.54 5.11
C GLN A 76 -13.03 -15.97 5.55
N SER A 77 -13.99 -15.15 5.17
CA SER A 77 -15.43 -15.42 5.28
C SER A 77 -16.04 -15.15 3.89
N ASP A 78 -17.36 -15.11 3.77
CA ASP A 78 -18.02 -14.96 2.47
C ASP A 78 -17.62 -13.67 1.74
N ASN A 79 -17.49 -12.55 2.46
CA ASN A 79 -17.29 -11.24 1.86
C ASN A 79 -16.03 -10.52 2.31
N THR A 80 -15.22 -11.13 3.19
CA THR A 80 -14.05 -10.50 3.78
C THR A 80 -12.92 -11.49 3.88
N CYS A 81 -11.70 -11.05 3.55
CA CYS A 81 -10.51 -11.84 3.86
C CYS A 81 -9.47 -10.97 4.58
N GLU A 82 -8.68 -11.62 5.40
CA GLU A 82 -7.48 -11.04 5.98
C GLU A 82 -6.28 -11.63 5.25
N ALA A 83 -5.33 -10.80 4.91
CA ALA A 83 -4.16 -11.22 4.15
C ALA A 83 -2.87 -10.72 4.79
N HIS A 84 -1.84 -11.56 4.72
CA HIS A 84 -0.47 -11.16 5.02
C HIS A 84 0.18 -10.69 3.72
N VAL A 85 0.64 -9.46 3.69
CA VAL A 85 1.24 -8.84 2.51
C VAL A 85 2.62 -8.34 2.86
N VAL A 86 3.62 -8.72 2.07
CA VAL A 86 4.97 -8.19 2.17
C VAL A 86 5.34 -7.60 0.81
N VAL A 87 5.79 -6.36 0.84
CA VAL A 87 6.25 -5.66 -0.36
C VAL A 87 7.67 -5.15 -0.13
N ASN A 88 8.53 -5.31 -1.13
CA ASN A 88 9.83 -4.64 -1.16
C ASN A 88 9.63 -3.29 -1.84
N TRP A 89 9.95 -2.21 -1.15
CA TRP A 89 9.74 -0.86 -1.63
C TRP A 89 11.06 -0.10 -1.74
N HIS A 90 11.33 0.40 -2.94
CA HIS A 90 12.44 1.30 -3.21
C HIS A 90 11.87 2.63 -3.68
N ALA A 91 12.41 3.73 -3.18
CA ALA A 91 11.99 5.06 -3.56
C ALA A 91 13.12 6.06 -3.34
N SER A 92 13.06 7.17 -4.05
CA SER A 92 14.00 8.27 -3.85
C SER A 92 13.33 9.41 -3.10
N ILE A 93 14.11 10.08 -2.26
CA ILE A 93 13.72 11.25 -1.49
C ILE A 93 14.76 12.34 -1.73
N TRP A 94 14.29 13.55 -2.01
CA TRP A 94 15.17 14.70 -2.11
C TRP A 94 14.78 15.76 -1.11
N ASN A 95 15.72 16.11 -0.25
CA ASN A 95 15.54 17.17 0.74
C ASN A 95 16.32 18.40 0.28
N ALA A 96 15.63 19.33 -0.38
CA ALA A 96 16.24 20.54 -0.91
C ALA A 96 16.92 21.33 0.22
N PRO A 97 18.10 21.93 0.01
CA PRO A 97 18.84 22.05 -1.24
C PRO A 97 19.98 21.03 -1.43
N GLU A 98 19.84 19.84 -0.87
CA GLU A 98 20.88 18.80 -0.96
C GLU A 98 21.29 18.55 -2.42
N ALA A 99 22.59 18.25 -2.63
CA ALA A 99 23.13 18.00 -3.95
C ALA A 99 22.63 16.68 -4.56
N ARG A 100 22.20 15.73 -3.72
CA ARG A 100 21.78 14.39 -4.13
C ARG A 100 20.52 13.96 -3.40
N SER A 101 19.73 13.11 -4.06
CA SER A 101 18.66 12.40 -3.40
C SER A 101 19.21 11.23 -2.59
N THR A 102 18.40 10.74 -1.65
CA THR A 102 18.68 9.51 -0.90
C THR A 102 17.76 8.40 -1.39
N ARG A 103 18.16 7.15 -1.18
CA ARG A 103 17.38 6.00 -1.62
C ARG A 103 16.85 5.22 -0.43
N LEU A 104 15.53 5.06 -0.40
CA LEU A 104 14.84 4.20 0.53
C LEU A 104 14.78 2.79 -0.07
N MET A 105 15.11 1.78 0.74
CA MET A 105 15.05 0.38 0.33
C MET A 105 14.62 -0.44 1.54
N MET A 106 13.42 -1.01 1.50
CA MET A 106 12.91 -1.78 2.65
C MET A 106 11.85 -2.78 2.27
N ASP A 107 11.64 -3.75 3.16
CA ASP A 107 10.47 -4.60 3.16
C ASP A 107 9.45 -4.04 4.13
N ALA A 108 8.22 -3.92 3.70
CA ALA A 108 7.09 -3.56 4.57
C ALA A 108 6.23 -4.80 4.79
N ASP A 109 6.09 -5.18 6.04
CA ASP A 109 5.22 -6.28 6.48
C ASP A 109 3.87 -5.71 6.85
N GLN A 110 2.80 -6.27 6.28
CA GLN A 110 1.47 -5.69 6.38
C GLN A 110 0.40 -6.73 6.61
N THR A 111 -0.68 -6.30 7.22
CA THR A 111 -1.95 -7.04 7.29
C THR A 111 -3.00 -6.21 6.55
N TRP A 112 -3.64 -6.83 5.57
CA TRP A 112 -4.74 -6.19 4.84
C TRP A 112 -6.06 -6.87 5.18
N GLU A 113 -7.12 -6.08 5.26
CA GLU A 113 -8.49 -6.58 5.18
C GLU A 113 -9.04 -6.16 3.83
N VAL A 114 -9.52 -7.16 3.07
CA VAL A 114 -10.05 -6.96 1.73
C VAL A 114 -11.49 -7.46 1.71
N ARG A 115 -12.39 -6.66 1.15
CA ARG A 115 -13.79 -7.02 1.00
C ARG A 115 -14.15 -7.29 -0.45
N SER A 116 -15.07 -8.22 -0.64
CA SER A 116 -15.71 -8.45 -1.93
C SER A 116 -16.98 -7.59 -1.97
N LEU A 117 -17.05 -6.70 -2.94
CA LEU A 117 -18.19 -5.81 -3.13
C LEU A 117 -19.33 -6.52 -3.87
N SER A 118 -20.51 -5.87 -3.92
CA SER A 118 -21.69 -6.43 -4.55
C SER A 118 -21.51 -6.74 -6.05
N ASP A 119 -20.58 -6.04 -6.72
CA ASP A 119 -20.24 -6.29 -8.13
C ASP A 119 -19.15 -7.36 -8.31
N GLY A 120 -18.71 -7.99 -7.21
CA GLY A 120 -17.65 -9.00 -7.23
C GLY A 120 -16.23 -8.44 -7.24
N LYS A 121 -16.08 -7.12 -7.29
CA LYS A 121 -14.75 -6.49 -7.23
C LYS A 121 -14.22 -6.44 -5.82
N LEU A 122 -12.90 -6.40 -5.70
CA LEU A 122 -12.23 -6.33 -4.40
C LEU A 122 -11.94 -4.88 -4.01
N ALA A 123 -12.00 -4.61 -2.71
CA ALA A 123 -11.63 -3.30 -2.15
C ALA A 123 -10.96 -3.48 -0.80
N VAL A 124 -9.97 -2.64 -0.52
CA VAL A 124 -9.28 -2.62 0.78
C VAL A 124 -10.15 -1.90 1.79
N SER A 125 -10.37 -2.53 2.95
CA SER A 125 -11.00 -1.91 4.10
C SER A 125 -10.02 -1.60 5.22
N LYS A 126 -8.91 -2.33 5.32
CA LYS A 126 -7.80 -2.02 6.24
C LYS A 126 -6.48 -2.32 5.59
N TYR A 127 -5.55 -1.39 5.77
CA TYR A 127 -4.18 -1.46 5.29
C TYR A 127 -3.30 -1.16 6.50
N ILE A 128 -2.75 -2.20 7.12
CA ILE A 128 -2.04 -2.08 8.39
C ILE A 128 -0.57 -2.39 8.16
N VAL A 129 0.29 -1.41 8.41
CA VAL A 129 1.74 -1.61 8.36
C VAL A 129 2.19 -2.12 9.72
N ASN A 130 2.62 -3.38 9.78
CA ASN A 130 3.07 -4.03 11.00
C ASN A 130 4.51 -3.67 11.35
N GLY A 131 5.37 -3.56 10.33
CA GLY A 131 6.77 -3.25 10.54
C GLY A 131 7.51 -3.07 9.23
N MET A 132 8.72 -2.52 9.34
CA MET A 132 9.60 -2.25 8.20
C MET A 132 11.00 -2.76 8.50
N THR A 133 11.61 -3.43 7.52
CA THR A 133 12.97 -3.91 7.60
C THR A 133 13.80 -3.26 6.49
N TYR A 134 14.72 -2.40 6.89
CA TYR A 134 15.56 -1.67 5.94
C TYR A 134 16.69 -2.53 5.40
N GLU A 135 16.96 -2.39 4.10
CA GLU A 135 18.14 -3.02 3.48
C GLU A 135 19.39 -2.21 3.82
N PRO A 136 20.58 -2.84 3.77
CA PRO A 136 21.83 -2.11 3.96
C PRO A 136 21.98 -0.96 2.96
N GLY A 137 22.34 0.21 3.45
CA GLY A 137 22.50 1.40 2.62
C GLY A 137 21.22 2.23 2.42
N SER A 138 20.09 1.77 2.94
CA SER A 138 18.83 2.53 2.87
C SER A 138 18.88 3.77 3.74
N CYS A 139 18.29 4.87 3.26
CA CYS A 139 17.89 5.94 4.17
C CYS A 139 16.74 5.44 5.03
N LYS A 140 16.39 6.17 6.08
CA LYS A 140 15.30 5.78 7.00
C LYS A 140 14.24 6.86 7.06
N LEU A 141 13.02 6.41 7.19
CA LEU A 141 11.87 7.32 7.37
C LEU A 141 11.85 7.90 8.80
#